data_a1173266df5280b7160d9b6674745ebd
#
_entry.id   a1173266df5280b7160d9b6674745ebd
#
_cell.length_a   1.000
_cell.length_b   1.000
_cell.length_c   1.000
_cell.angle_alpha   90.00
_cell.angle_beta   90.00
_cell.angle_gamma   90.00
#
_symmetry.space_group_name_H-M   'P 1'
#
loop_
_entity.id
_entity.type
_entity.pdbx_description
1 polymer ?
#
loop_
_entity_poly.entity_id
_entity_poly.type
_entity_poly.pdbx_seq_one_letter_code
_entity_poly.pdbx_strand_id
1 'polypeptide(L)'
;MTSIELLPIQTKQDELFLQERGRHNYWGYSPLSYFSPEPSYATAEAQRKGARAVRDEVIGMVRALHEAGFEVIMDVVYNHTCEGGVEGPTTCWRGLDALLYYRRQKGNIGRLEDTTGCGNTFDFTNTHVVTFAVDSLRYWAKRIGIDGFRFDLGVSLARLDGDFTKHHPFLYALRSDLLLGNLKLIMEPWDLGPQGWRTGGFGMPFSEWNDRFRDTVRRFWITDTQPGAPSGIGMQEMATRLCGSSDLFATEPGRGCVSSINYVSCHDGFTLTDLTRYAVKHNEANGENNIDGSNVNHSANFGVEGPSDDPAIIRKREQAAMNMLGTLMLSLGTPMMLAGDEFGNSQSGNNNAYAQDNDITWLNWDWMYQTRKTMQMHRLDTVSRLLSIRKSLGLYHHEEFFTRLTQLGLFKPSSRVQWYLPDGTTPMDRDWFCLLYTSPSPRDA
;
A
#
# COMPACT_ATOMS: atom_id res chain seq x y z
N MET A 1 9.64 -13.40 3.52
CA MET A 1 8.32 -12.75 3.73
C MET A 1 7.63 -13.41 4.90
N THR A 2 6.80 -12.67 5.62
CA THR A 2 6.09 -13.16 6.81
C THR A 2 4.58 -13.03 6.68
N SER A 3 4.13 -12.11 5.83
CA SER A 3 2.72 -11.81 5.68
C SER A 3 2.36 -11.63 4.21
N ILE A 4 1.13 -11.96 3.85
CA ILE A 4 0.53 -11.74 2.53
C ILE A 4 -0.65 -10.80 2.72
N GLU A 5 -0.67 -9.67 2.01
CA GLU A 5 -1.81 -8.76 1.96
C GLU A 5 -2.60 -9.03 0.67
N LEU A 6 -3.85 -9.38 0.86
CA LEU A 6 -4.79 -9.67 -0.22
C LEU A 6 -5.56 -8.39 -0.57
N LEU A 7 -5.74 -8.12 -1.86
CA LEU A 7 -6.75 -7.17 -2.33
C LEU A 7 -8.14 -7.58 -1.81
N PRO A 8 -9.15 -6.68 -1.86
CA PRO A 8 -10.45 -6.98 -1.28
C PRO A 8 -11.06 -8.27 -1.82
N ILE A 9 -11.40 -9.18 -0.91
CA ILE A 9 -12.08 -10.45 -1.23
C ILE A 9 -13.53 -10.46 -0.75
N GLN A 10 -14.05 -9.33 -0.28
CA GLN A 10 -15.45 -9.14 0.06
C GLN A 10 -16.31 -9.19 -1.21
N THR A 11 -17.55 -9.67 -1.07
CA THR A 11 -18.49 -9.69 -2.19
C THR A 11 -18.65 -8.29 -2.76
N LYS A 12 -18.45 -8.17 -4.05
CA LYS A 12 -18.49 -6.93 -4.82
C LYS A 12 -19.60 -6.89 -5.84
N GLN A 13 -19.86 -5.72 -6.35
CA GLN A 13 -20.68 -5.50 -7.53
C GLN A 13 -19.94 -4.55 -8.46
N ASP A 14 -19.81 -4.95 -9.72
CA ASP A 14 -19.18 -4.08 -10.72
C ASP A 14 -19.98 -2.79 -10.90
N GLU A 15 -19.30 -1.68 -11.08
CA GLU A 15 -19.88 -0.38 -11.34
C GLU A 15 -20.65 -0.38 -12.67
N LEU A 16 -21.75 0.36 -12.77
CA LEU A 16 -22.59 0.39 -13.96
C LEU A 16 -21.80 0.72 -15.23
N PHE A 17 -20.90 1.68 -15.17
CA PHE A 17 -20.09 2.08 -16.33
C PHE A 17 -19.11 0.97 -16.77
N LEU A 18 -18.66 0.09 -15.87
CA LEU A 18 -17.86 -1.09 -16.22
C LEU A 18 -18.74 -2.15 -16.89
N GLN A 19 -19.92 -2.41 -16.32
CA GLN A 19 -20.88 -3.37 -16.90
C GLN A 19 -21.29 -2.96 -18.33
N GLU A 20 -21.56 -1.67 -18.56
CA GLU A 20 -21.88 -1.11 -19.90
C GLU A 20 -20.73 -1.32 -20.91
N ARG A 21 -19.50 -1.40 -20.43
CA ARG A 21 -18.30 -1.65 -21.24
C ARG A 21 -17.93 -3.14 -21.32
N GLY A 22 -18.70 -4.03 -20.70
CA GLY A 22 -18.40 -5.46 -20.60
C GLY A 22 -17.15 -5.76 -19.79
N ARG A 23 -16.87 -4.95 -18.78
CA ARG A 23 -15.72 -5.08 -17.87
C ARG A 23 -16.15 -5.39 -16.45
N HIS A 24 -15.20 -5.84 -15.65
CA HIS A 24 -15.39 -6.17 -14.24
C HIS A 24 -14.40 -5.40 -13.37
N ASN A 25 -14.79 -5.07 -12.16
CA ASN A 25 -13.89 -4.56 -11.15
C ASN A 25 -13.00 -5.73 -10.64
N TYR A 26 -11.79 -5.83 -11.18
CA TYR A 26 -10.86 -6.93 -10.89
C TYR A 26 -10.22 -6.81 -9.51
N TRP A 27 -9.96 -5.58 -9.04
CA TRP A 27 -9.35 -5.37 -7.73
C TRP A 27 -10.28 -5.62 -6.53
N GLY A 28 -11.59 -5.46 -6.72
CA GLY A 28 -12.56 -5.71 -5.65
C GLY A 28 -12.98 -4.49 -4.83
N TYR A 29 -12.56 -3.28 -5.18
CA TYR A 29 -12.89 -2.04 -4.42
C TYR A 29 -14.29 -1.50 -4.73
N SER A 30 -15.28 -2.36 -4.86
CA SER A 30 -16.68 -1.99 -5.07
C SER A 30 -17.60 -2.88 -4.21
N PRO A 31 -17.54 -2.74 -2.84
CA PRO A 31 -18.11 -3.71 -1.93
C PRO A 31 -19.64 -3.67 -1.90
N LEU A 32 -20.24 -4.87 -1.96
CA LEU A 32 -21.67 -5.11 -1.82
C LEU A 32 -22.02 -5.74 -0.47
N SER A 33 -21.28 -6.75 -0.06
CA SER A 33 -21.50 -7.48 1.19
C SER A 33 -20.21 -7.65 1.99
N TYR A 34 -20.26 -7.29 3.25
CA TYR A 34 -19.10 -7.18 4.12
C TYR A 34 -18.83 -8.43 4.98
N PHE A 35 -19.72 -9.43 4.93
CA PHE A 35 -19.62 -10.67 5.71
C PHE A 35 -19.49 -11.92 4.84
N SER A 36 -19.28 -11.76 3.55
CA SER A 36 -19.15 -12.88 2.62
C SER A 36 -18.01 -12.64 1.62
N PRO A 37 -17.28 -13.69 1.27
CA PRO A 37 -16.28 -13.61 0.20
C PRO A 37 -16.94 -13.52 -1.17
N GLU A 38 -16.22 -12.95 -2.14
CA GLU A 38 -16.62 -12.82 -3.53
C GLU A 38 -16.68 -14.20 -4.21
N PRO A 39 -17.87 -14.62 -4.72
CA PRO A 39 -18.00 -15.94 -5.33
C PRO A 39 -17.18 -16.13 -6.61
N SER A 40 -16.95 -15.06 -7.39
CA SER A 40 -16.20 -15.17 -8.66
C SER A 40 -14.74 -15.55 -8.47
N TYR A 41 -14.17 -15.36 -7.26
CA TYR A 41 -12.80 -15.77 -6.94
C TYR A 41 -12.68 -17.24 -6.52
N ALA A 42 -13.82 -17.90 -6.27
CA ALA A 42 -13.85 -19.31 -5.90
C ALA A 42 -13.83 -20.23 -7.12
N THR A 43 -13.48 -21.50 -6.90
CA THR A 43 -13.57 -22.51 -7.97
C THR A 43 -15.00 -22.66 -8.49
N ALA A 44 -15.15 -23.04 -9.76
CA ALA A 44 -16.45 -23.30 -10.36
C ALA A 44 -17.24 -24.39 -9.58
N GLU A 45 -16.55 -25.31 -8.90
CA GLU A 45 -17.18 -26.30 -8.05
C GLU A 45 -17.79 -25.68 -6.78
N ALA A 46 -17.05 -24.81 -6.09
CA ALA A 46 -17.54 -24.13 -4.90
C ALA A 46 -18.71 -23.19 -5.24
N GLN A 47 -18.63 -22.46 -6.36
CA GLN A 47 -19.72 -21.61 -6.83
C GLN A 47 -21.01 -22.41 -7.03
N ARG A 48 -20.94 -23.60 -7.67
CA ARG A 48 -22.11 -24.47 -7.85
C ARG A 48 -22.68 -25.02 -6.54
N LYS A 49 -21.82 -25.22 -5.51
CA LYS A 49 -22.23 -25.70 -4.18
C LYS A 49 -22.80 -24.57 -3.31
N GLY A 50 -22.60 -23.32 -3.68
CA GLY A 50 -23.17 -22.14 -3.04
C GLY A 50 -22.27 -21.50 -1.97
N ALA A 51 -22.75 -20.45 -1.35
CA ALA A 51 -21.98 -19.51 -0.51
C ALA A 51 -21.18 -20.18 0.63
N ARG A 52 -21.68 -21.28 1.20
CA ARG A 52 -20.94 -22.02 2.24
C ARG A 52 -19.65 -22.61 1.67
N ALA A 53 -19.68 -23.20 0.49
CA ALA A 53 -18.52 -23.81 -0.15
C ALA A 53 -17.50 -22.74 -0.56
N VAL A 54 -17.95 -21.59 -1.06
CA VAL A 54 -17.10 -20.43 -1.35
C VAL A 54 -16.37 -19.96 -0.09
N ARG A 55 -17.08 -19.79 1.02
CA ARG A 55 -16.47 -19.42 2.30
C ARG A 55 -15.45 -20.48 2.77
N ASP A 56 -15.79 -21.77 2.64
CA ASP A 56 -14.94 -22.86 3.10
C ASP A 56 -13.64 -22.96 2.26
N GLU A 57 -13.66 -22.57 0.97
CA GLU A 57 -12.43 -22.41 0.18
C GLU A 57 -11.54 -21.27 0.69
N VAL A 58 -12.12 -20.12 1.04
CA VAL A 58 -11.32 -19.01 1.62
C VAL A 58 -10.69 -19.42 2.95
N ILE A 59 -11.45 -20.14 3.81
CA ILE A 59 -10.89 -20.68 5.06
C ILE A 59 -9.75 -21.68 4.75
N GLY A 60 -9.91 -22.52 3.74
CA GLY A 60 -8.89 -23.45 3.27
C GLY A 60 -7.63 -22.75 2.80
N MET A 61 -7.77 -21.67 2.01
CA MET A 61 -6.67 -20.84 1.56
C MET A 61 -5.91 -20.22 2.74
N VAL A 62 -6.61 -19.56 3.66
CA VAL A 62 -5.99 -18.92 4.84
C VAL A 62 -5.23 -19.98 5.68
N ARG A 63 -5.83 -21.14 5.90
CA ARG A 63 -5.18 -22.24 6.62
C ARG A 63 -3.92 -22.72 5.92
N ALA A 64 -3.94 -22.90 4.60
CA ALA A 64 -2.77 -23.32 3.84
C ALA A 64 -1.63 -22.27 3.91
N LEU A 65 -1.97 -20.99 3.91
CA LEU A 65 -1.00 -19.92 4.09
C LEU A 65 -0.40 -19.93 5.50
N HIS A 66 -1.20 -20.14 6.54
CA HIS A 66 -0.73 -20.31 7.92
C HIS A 66 0.19 -21.54 8.07
N GLU A 67 -0.16 -22.66 7.46
CA GLU A 67 0.69 -23.87 7.45
C GLU A 67 2.03 -23.62 6.75
N ALA A 68 2.06 -22.73 5.76
CA ALA A 68 3.29 -22.27 5.10
C ALA A 68 4.06 -21.21 5.89
N GLY A 69 3.54 -20.77 7.04
CA GLY A 69 4.17 -19.78 7.94
C GLY A 69 3.89 -18.32 7.58
N PHE A 70 2.84 -18.05 6.81
CA PHE A 70 2.41 -16.68 6.47
C PHE A 70 1.22 -16.24 7.30
N GLU A 71 1.24 -14.99 7.72
CA GLU A 71 0.05 -14.28 8.18
C GLU A 71 -0.71 -13.73 6.98
N VAL A 72 -2.03 -13.62 7.11
CA VAL A 72 -2.91 -13.13 6.05
C VAL A 72 -3.53 -11.79 6.48
N ILE A 73 -3.21 -10.75 5.74
CA ILE A 73 -3.79 -9.41 5.89
C ILE A 73 -4.83 -9.24 4.78
N MET A 74 -5.98 -8.70 5.13
CA MET A 74 -7.06 -8.45 4.19
C MET A 74 -7.26 -6.95 4.00
N ASP A 75 -7.26 -6.51 2.75
CA ASP A 75 -7.69 -5.16 2.42
C ASP A 75 -9.21 -5.05 2.54
N VAL A 76 -9.68 -4.01 3.26
CA VAL A 76 -11.09 -3.82 3.56
C VAL A 76 -11.57 -2.42 3.17
N VAL A 77 -12.69 -2.40 2.45
CA VAL A 77 -13.29 -1.19 1.91
C VAL A 77 -14.54 -0.86 2.69
N TYR A 78 -14.42 -0.04 3.74
CA TYR A 78 -15.58 0.43 4.53
C TYR A 78 -15.92 1.89 4.26
N ASN A 79 -15.14 2.58 3.44
CA ASN A 79 -15.32 4.01 3.20
C ASN A 79 -16.46 4.30 2.22
N HIS A 80 -16.79 3.38 1.32
CA HIS A 80 -17.87 3.51 0.33
C HIS A 80 -18.53 2.16 0.00
N THR A 81 -19.54 2.19 -0.86
CA THR A 81 -20.25 1.00 -1.35
C THR A 81 -20.33 1.01 -2.88
N CYS A 82 -20.68 -0.15 -3.46
CA CYS A 82 -20.93 -0.31 -4.91
C CYS A 82 -22.10 0.53 -5.44
N GLU A 83 -22.86 1.23 -4.59
CA GLU A 83 -24.06 1.97 -5.01
C GLU A 83 -23.74 3.31 -5.69
N GLY A 84 -22.47 3.74 -5.73
CA GLY A 84 -22.06 4.95 -6.44
C GLY A 84 -22.74 6.23 -5.95
N GLY A 85 -22.83 7.24 -6.81
CA GLY A 85 -23.49 8.52 -6.53
C GLY A 85 -25.02 8.43 -6.46
N VAL A 86 -25.69 9.59 -6.41
CA VAL A 86 -27.15 9.66 -6.29
C VAL A 86 -27.90 8.98 -7.43
N GLU A 87 -27.29 8.91 -8.61
CA GLU A 87 -27.82 8.22 -9.80
C GLU A 87 -27.49 6.72 -9.82
N GLY A 88 -26.73 6.24 -8.84
CA GLY A 88 -26.33 4.84 -8.78
C GLY A 88 -27.48 3.92 -8.34
N PRO A 89 -27.30 2.59 -8.44
CA PRO A 89 -28.33 1.61 -8.11
C PRO A 89 -28.65 1.61 -6.62
N THR A 90 -29.84 1.08 -6.29
CA THR A 90 -30.24 0.78 -4.91
C THR A 90 -30.16 -0.73 -4.73
N THR A 91 -29.02 -1.21 -4.26
CA THR A 91 -28.72 -2.66 -4.19
C THR A 91 -28.55 -3.17 -2.76
N CYS A 92 -28.16 -2.30 -1.84
CA CYS A 92 -27.89 -2.69 -0.46
C CYS A 92 -28.34 -1.62 0.56
N TRP A 93 -27.42 -0.79 1.03
CA TRP A 93 -27.60 0.09 2.19
C TRP A 93 -28.53 1.28 1.91
N ARG A 94 -28.53 1.77 0.68
CA ARG A 94 -29.43 2.84 0.25
C ARG A 94 -30.89 2.44 0.36
N GLY A 95 -31.20 1.17 0.05
CA GLY A 95 -32.55 0.61 0.16
C GLY A 95 -32.99 0.37 1.60
N LEU A 96 -32.06 0.20 2.54
CA LEU A 96 -32.36 0.02 3.95
C LEU A 96 -32.64 1.36 4.64
N ASP A 97 -31.65 2.25 4.66
CA ASP A 97 -31.79 3.61 5.19
C ASP A 97 -30.65 4.51 4.66
N ALA A 98 -30.90 5.20 3.60
CA ALA A 98 -29.90 6.06 2.95
C ALA A 98 -29.46 7.24 3.83
N LEU A 99 -30.27 7.67 4.82
CA LEU A 99 -29.91 8.76 5.71
C LEU A 99 -29.03 8.30 6.86
N LEU A 100 -29.13 7.03 7.23
CA LEU A 100 -28.33 6.44 8.30
C LEU A 100 -26.94 6.05 7.81
N TYR A 101 -26.85 5.47 6.61
CA TYR A 101 -25.61 4.84 6.14
C TYR A 101 -24.68 5.78 5.36
N TYR A 102 -25.21 6.85 4.72
CA TYR A 102 -24.42 7.68 3.81
C TYR A 102 -24.33 9.12 4.28
N ARG A 103 -23.13 9.65 4.26
CA ARG A 103 -22.87 11.06 4.54
C ARG A 103 -23.55 11.95 3.51
N ARG A 104 -24.08 13.08 3.99
CA ARG A 104 -24.75 14.07 3.17
C ARG A 104 -23.98 15.39 3.18
N GLN A 105 -24.03 16.10 2.05
CA GLN A 105 -23.42 17.41 1.97
C GLN A 105 -24.11 18.36 2.95
N LYS A 106 -23.30 19.13 3.69
CA LYS A 106 -23.81 20.12 4.63
C LYS A 106 -24.69 21.15 3.91
N GLY A 107 -25.92 21.29 4.37
CA GLY A 107 -26.92 22.18 3.75
C GLY A 107 -27.66 21.64 2.53
N ASN A 108 -27.33 20.43 2.06
CA ASN A 108 -28.05 19.77 0.97
C ASN A 108 -28.18 18.26 1.20
N ILE A 109 -29.22 17.89 1.94
CA ILE A 109 -29.50 16.48 2.29
C ILE A 109 -29.78 15.58 1.05
N GLY A 110 -30.14 16.17 -0.09
CA GLY A 110 -30.37 15.45 -1.35
C GLY A 110 -29.08 15.00 -2.05
N ARG A 111 -27.90 15.51 -1.60
CA ARG A 111 -26.60 15.16 -2.20
C ARG A 111 -25.74 14.39 -1.23
N LEU A 112 -25.09 13.35 -1.75
CA LEU A 112 -24.08 12.60 -1.01
C LEU A 112 -22.81 13.43 -0.87
N GLU A 113 -22.14 13.31 0.28
CA GLU A 113 -20.74 13.70 0.42
C GLU A 113 -19.88 12.59 -0.19
N ASP A 114 -18.89 12.97 -0.95
CA ASP A 114 -17.96 12.05 -1.59
C ASP A 114 -16.52 12.44 -1.25
N THR A 115 -15.95 11.76 -0.26
CA THR A 115 -14.52 11.86 0.09
C THR A 115 -13.73 10.69 -0.47
N THR A 116 -14.36 9.83 -1.27
CA THR A 116 -13.80 8.56 -1.74
C THR A 116 -13.51 8.54 -3.24
N GLY A 117 -14.16 9.41 -4.01
CA GLY A 117 -14.13 9.37 -5.48
C GLY A 117 -15.03 8.31 -6.10
N CYS A 118 -15.78 7.55 -5.27
CA CYS A 118 -16.69 6.48 -5.72
C CYS A 118 -18.15 6.91 -5.68
N GLY A 119 -18.43 8.20 -5.46
CA GLY A 119 -19.77 8.79 -5.50
C GLY A 119 -20.52 8.75 -4.17
N ASN A 120 -20.03 8.05 -3.17
CA ASN A 120 -20.62 8.00 -1.84
C ASN A 120 -19.55 7.83 -0.74
N THR A 121 -19.90 8.19 0.48
CA THR A 121 -19.09 7.94 1.67
C THR A 121 -19.99 7.38 2.77
N PHE A 122 -19.60 6.27 3.40
CA PHE A 122 -20.28 5.73 4.58
C PHE A 122 -20.16 6.69 5.75
N ASP A 123 -21.23 6.82 6.53
CA ASP A 123 -21.28 7.74 7.66
C ASP A 123 -20.78 7.10 8.95
N PHE A 124 -19.48 7.11 9.15
CA PHE A 124 -18.86 6.64 10.39
C PHE A 124 -19.11 7.53 11.62
N THR A 125 -19.79 8.65 11.48
CA THR A 125 -20.32 9.39 12.65
C THR A 125 -21.48 8.64 13.30
N ASN A 126 -22.11 7.73 12.55
CA ASN A 126 -23.21 6.90 13.03
C ASN A 126 -22.70 5.64 13.75
N THR A 127 -23.15 5.44 14.99
CA THR A 127 -22.74 4.28 15.79
C THR A 127 -23.15 2.93 15.20
N HIS A 128 -24.26 2.87 14.45
CA HIS A 128 -24.67 1.63 13.75
C HIS A 128 -23.69 1.24 12.66
N VAL A 129 -23.16 2.21 11.90
CA VAL A 129 -22.14 1.99 10.87
C VAL A 129 -20.84 1.51 11.52
N VAL A 130 -20.43 2.15 12.62
CA VAL A 130 -19.24 1.73 13.39
C VAL A 130 -19.39 0.30 13.89
N THR A 131 -20.53 -0.03 14.54
CA THR A 131 -20.79 -1.38 15.06
C THR A 131 -20.78 -2.41 13.94
N PHE A 132 -21.44 -2.12 12.84
CA PHE A 132 -21.46 -2.98 11.65
C PHE A 132 -20.05 -3.28 11.12
N ALA A 133 -19.19 -2.26 10.97
CA ALA A 133 -17.83 -2.46 10.51
C ALA A 133 -16.99 -3.30 11.49
N VAL A 134 -17.10 -3.02 12.79
CA VAL A 134 -16.40 -3.78 13.85
C VAL A 134 -16.86 -5.25 13.85
N ASP A 135 -18.14 -5.52 13.72
CA ASP A 135 -18.67 -6.89 13.68
C ASP A 135 -18.23 -7.63 12.42
N SER A 136 -18.15 -6.94 11.29
CA SER A 136 -17.59 -7.52 10.06
C SER A 136 -16.11 -7.88 10.24
N LEU A 137 -15.30 -6.99 10.78
CA LEU A 137 -13.87 -7.26 11.06
C LEU A 137 -13.71 -8.46 12.02
N ARG A 138 -14.51 -8.52 13.08
CA ARG A 138 -14.53 -9.68 14.02
C ARG A 138 -14.91 -10.98 13.30
N TYR A 139 -15.85 -10.93 12.37
CA TYR A 139 -16.23 -12.10 11.56
C TYR A 139 -15.04 -12.62 10.75
N TRP A 140 -14.36 -11.74 10.01
CA TRP A 140 -13.19 -12.11 9.19
C TRP A 140 -12.04 -12.64 10.06
N ALA A 141 -11.73 -11.98 11.16
CA ALA A 141 -10.69 -12.43 12.08
C ALA A 141 -11.04 -13.77 12.74
N LYS A 142 -12.23 -13.90 13.31
CA LYS A 142 -12.58 -15.07 14.15
C LYS A 142 -13.05 -16.28 13.34
N ARG A 143 -13.77 -16.07 12.22
CA ARG A 143 -14.38 -17.15 11.44
C ARG A 143 -13.53 -17.58 10.26
N ILE A 144 -12.86 -16.63 9.62
CA ILE A 144 -12.03 -16.89 8.44
C ILE A 144 -10.56 -17.11 8.84
N GLY A 145 -10.09 -16.43 9.89
CA GLY A 145 -8.72 -16.54 10.40
C GLY A 145 -7.79 -15.43 9.89
N ILE A 146 -8.31 -14.27 9.51
CA ILE A 146 -7.52 -13.14 9.07
C ILE A 146 -6.70 -12.55 10.24
N ASP A 147 -5.40 -12.28 10.03
CA ASP A 147 -4.43 -11.83 11.03
C ASP A 147 -4.27 -10.31 11.08
N GLY A 148 -4.81 -9.60 10.12
CA GLY A 148 -4.74 -8.14 10.05
C GLY A 148 -5.59 -7.55 8.95
N PHE A 149 -5.75 -6.25 8.99
CA PHE A 149 -6.56 -5.49 8.03
C PHE A 149 -5.81 -4.27 7.52
N ARG A 150 -5.87 -4.02 6.22
CA ARG A 150 -5.52 -2.75 5.61
C ARG A 150 -6.82 -2.02 5.30
N PHE A 151 -6.97 -0.81 5.80
CA PHE A 151 -8.17 0.00 5.62
C PHE A 151 -7.97 0.96 4.45
N ASP A 152 -8.73 0.72 3.39
CA ASP A 152 -8.81 1.58 2.23
C ASP A 152 -9.34 2.96 2.61
N LEU A 153 -8.71 4.04 2.09
CA LEU A 153 -9.03 5.44 2.37
C LEU A 153 -9.33 5.70 3.86
N GLY A 154 -8.41 5.29 4.74
CA GLY A 154 -8.60 5.30 6.19
C GLY A 154 -9.02 6.64 6.79
N VAL A 155 -8.68 7.75 6.14
CA VAL A 155 -9.08 9.11 6.58
C VAL A 155 -10.59 9.29 6.51
N SER A 156 -11.26 8.76 5.48
CA SER A 156 -12.73 8.82 5.35
C SER A 156 -13.45 8.16 6.53
N LEU A 157 -12.85 7.10 7.11
CA LEU A 157 -13.39 6.36 8.27
C LEU A 157 -13.23 7.12 9.61
N ALA A 158 -12.48 8.21 9.62
CA ALA A 158 -12.11 8.94 10.84
C ALA A 158 -12.41 10.44 10.76
N ARG A 159 -13.42 10.83 9.97
CA ARG A 159 -13.87 12.20 9.83
C ARG A 159 -15.07 12.50 10.74
N LEU A 160 -14.92 13.50 11.61
CA LEU A 160 -16.02 14.13 12.38
C LEU A 160 -16.22 15.56 11.86
N ASP A 161 -17.45 15.97 11.61
CA ASP A 161 -17.80 17.31 11.10
C ASP A 161 -17.02 17.73 9.85
N GLY A 162 -16.55 16.75 9.04
CA GLY A 162 -15.74 16.94 7.84
C GLY A 162 -14.23 16.87 8.08
N ASP A 163 -13.75 17.02 9.31
CA ASP A 163 -12.33 16.98 9.65
C ASP A 163 -11.87 15.59 10.12
N PHE A 164 -10.62 15.24 9.79
CA PHE A 164 -9.98 14.05 10.33
C PHE A 164 -9.68 14.21 11.82
N THR A 165 -9.95 13.16 12.60
CA THR A 165 -9.50 13.08 13.99
C THR A 165 -9.03 11.67 14.37
N LYS A 166 -7.83 11.55 14.95
CA LYS A 166 -7.34 10.29 15.53
C LYS A 166 -8.16 9.83 16.76
N HIS A 167 -9.05 10.68 17.26
CA HIS A 167 -9.96 10.41 18.38
C HIS A 167 -11.35 9.99 17.90
N HIS A 168 -11.48 9.59 16.64
CA HIS A 168 -12.74 9.13 16.09
C HIS A 168 -13.25 7.85 16.79
N PRO A 169 -14.57 7.73 17.06
CA PRO A 169 -15.17 6.57 17.74
C PRO A 169 -14.80 5.22 17.10
N PHE A 170 -14.74 5.14 15.77
CA PHE A 170 -14.32 3.94 15.07
C PHE A 170 -12.87 3.52 15.41
N LEU A 171 -11.94 4.48 15.40
CA LEU A 171 -10.55 4.20 15.77
C LEU A 171 -10.41 3.77 17.24
N TYR A 172 -11.21 4.35 18.13
CA TYR A 172 -11.28 3.89 19.53
C TYR A 172 -11.86 2.48 19.62
N ALA A 173 -12.93 2.17 18.88
CA ALA A 173 -13.52 0.85 18.87
C ALA A 173 -12.50 -0.21 18.44
N LEU A 174 -11.71 0.06 17.41
CA LEU A 174 -10.64 -0.85 16.97
C LEU A 174 -9.56 -1.05 18.04
N ARG A 175 -9.09 0.04 18.67
CA ARG A 175 -8.03 -0.02 19.69
C ARG A 175 -8.45 -0.77 20.95
N SER A 176 -9.71 -0.61 21.37
CA SER A 176 -10.22 -1.17 22.61
C SER A 176 -10.83 -2.56 22.47
N ASP A 177 -11.04 -3.03 21.24
CA ASP A 177 -11.55 -4.37 21.01
C ASP A 177 -10.51 -5.44 21.38
N LEU A 178 -10.91 -6.42 22.20
CA LEU A 178 -10.00 -7.45 22.72
C LEU A 178 -9.43 -8.39 21.63
N LEU A 179 -10.12 -8.49 20.50
CA LEU A 179 -9.64 -9.27 19.37
C LEU A 179 -8.90 -8.37 18.39
N LEU A 180 -9.57 -7.33 17.89
CA LEU A 180 -9.05 -6.48 16.80
C LEU A 180 -7.82 -5.68 17.23
N GLY A 181 -7.78 -5.17 18.46
CA GLY A 181 -6.64 -4.40 18.97
C GLY A 181 -5.32 -5.17 19.06
N ASN A 182 -5.37 -6.51 18.95
CA ASN A 182 -4.20 -7.39 18.92
C ASN A 182 -3.81 -7.83 17.50
N LEU A 183 -4.56 -7.42 16.47
CA LEU A 183 -4.27 -7.74 15.07
C LEU A 183 -3.42 -6.63 14.44
N LYS A 184 -2.89 -6.90 13.25
CA LYS A 184 -2.24 -5.90 12.43
C LYS A 184 -3.29 -4.97 11.82
N LEU A 185 -3.23 -3.69 12.19
CA LEU A 185 -4.14 -2.65 11.70
C LEU A 185 -3.33 -1.65 10.89
N ILE A 186 -3.54 -1.64 9.58
CA ILE A 186 -2.80 -0.82 8.62
C ILE A 186 -3.76 0.18 7.99
N MET A 187 -3.39 1.46 7.99
CA MET A 187 -4.19 2.51 7.38
C MET A 187 -3.59 2.95 6.05
N GLU A 188 -4.44 3.12 5.06
CA GLU A 188 -4.15 4.00 3.97
C GLU A 188 -4.41 5.43 4.46
N PRO A 189 -3.38 6.26 4.66
CA PRO A 189 -3.53 7.50 5.43
C PRO A 189 -3.94 8.70 4.60
N TRP A 190 -4.81 8.52 3.62
CA TRP A 190 -5.39 9.59 2.81
C TRP A 190 -6.83 9.32 2.40
N ASP A 191 -7.48 10.34 1.86
CA ASP A 191 -8.71 10.31 1.10
C ASP A 191 -8.78 11.52 0.14
N LEU A 192 -9.87 11.67 -0.62
CA LEU A 192 -10.04 12.75 -1.59
C LEU A 192 -10.72 14.00 -1.00
N GLY A 193 -11.08 13.98 0.26
CA GLY A 193 -11.69 15.12 0.94
C GLY A 193 -10.68 16.22 1.28
N PRO A 194 -11.16 17.38 1.77
CA PRO A 194 -10.29 18.47 2.19
C PRO A 194 -9.28 18.01 3.25
N GLN A 195 -8.02 18.45 3.09
CA GLN A 195 -6.92 18.05 3.97
C GLN A 195 -6.82 16.52 4.15
N GLY A 196 -7.08 15.76 3.09
CA GLY A 196 -7.18 14.30 3.11
C GLY A 196 -5.88 13.56 3.39
N TRP A 197 -4.70 14.16 3.21
CA TRP A 197 -3.43 13.51 3.50
C TRP A 197 -3.09 13.55 4.99
N ARG A 198 -2.88 12.39 5.63
CA ARG A 198 -2.69 12.24 7.08
C ARG A 198 -1.60 11.23 7.47
N THR A 199 -0.64 10.95 6.61
CA THR A 199 0.46 10.03 6.94
C THR A 199 1.18 10.48 8.21
N GLY A 200 1.28 9.57 9.19
CA GLY A 200 1.76 9.85 10.54
C GLY A 200 0.67 10.25 11.54
N GLY A 201 -0.59 10.42 11.10
CA GLY A 201 -1.67 11.03 11.90
C GLY A 201 -2.54 10.08 12.72
N PHE A 202 -2.50 8.77 12.51
CA PHE A 202 -3.44 7.83 13.15
C PHE A 202 -3.06 7.42 14.57
N GLY A 203 -1.77 7.46 14.91
CA GLY A 203 -1.31 7.04 16.24
C GLY A 203 -1.32 5.52 16.46
N MET A 204 -0.96 5.08 17.68
CA MET A 204 -0.99 3.66 18.06
C MET A 204 -2.41 3.09 18.09
N PRO A 205 -2.61 1.80 17.73
CA PRO A 205 -1.63 0.79 17.30
C PRO A 205 -1.45 0.72 15.77
N PHE A 206 -1.92 1.70 15.04
CA PHE A 206 -1.97 1.66 13.58
C PHE A 206 -0.61 1.82 12.93
N SER A 207 -0.32 0.94 11.96
CA SER A 207 0.70 1.17 10.94
C SER A 207 0.07 1.89 9.75
N GLU A 208 0.88 2.57 8.96
CA GLU A 208 0.39 3.40 7.86
C GLU A 208 1.24 3.20 6.60
N TRP A 209 0.60 3.12 5.44
CA TRP A 209 1.30 3.17 4.16
C TRP A 209 2.05 4.49 4.04
N ASN A 210 3.36 4.41 3.79
CA ASN A 210 4.23 5.59 3.75
C ASN A 210 4.47 6.04 2.31
N ASP A 211 3.60 6.90 1.82
CA ASP A 211 3.70 7.52 0.49
C ASP A 211 4.95 8.42 0.37
N ARG A 212 5.39 9.05 1.47
CA ARG A 212 6.62 9.82 1.47
C ARG A 212 7.85 8.96 1.23
N PHE A 213 7.90 7.76 1.78
CA PHE A 213 8.94 6.79 1.46
C PHE A 213 8.93 6.45 -0.02
N ARG A 214 7.76 6.09 -0.56
CA ARG A 214 7.56 5.78 -1.97
C ARG A 214 8.10 6.87 -2.88
N ASP A 215 7.62 8.09 -2.68
CA ASP A 215 7.93 9.21 -3.56
C ASP A 215 9.39 9.65 -3.43
N THR A 216 9.94 9.65 -2.22
CA THR A 216 11.36 9.96 -1.99
C THR A 216 12.27 8.95 -2.69
N VAL A 217 12.00 7.65 -2.56
CA VAL A 217 12.82 6.59 -3.17
C VAL A 217 12.73 6.62 -4.70
N ARG A 218 11.52 6.80 -5.26
CA ARG A 218 11.33 6.93 -6.71
C ARG A 218 12.05 8.15 -7.26
N ARG A 219 11.89 9.32 -6.64
CA ARG A 219 12.58 10.54 -7.06
C ARG A 219 14.08 10.38 -7.00
N PHE A 220 14.61 9.91 -5.88
CA PHE A 220 16.05 9.79 -5.66
C PHE A 220 16.73 8.88 -6.70
N TRP A 221 16.14 7.73 -7.05
CA TRP A 221 16.74 6.75 -7.96
C TRP A 221 16.34 6.90 -9.42
N ILE A 222 15.27 7.63 -9.72
CA ILE A 222 14.75 7.77 -11.08
C ILE A 222 14.77 9.23 -11.52
N THR A 223 13.83 10.07 -11.03
CA THR A 223 13.60 11.39 -11.63
C THR A 223 14.72 12.38 -11.38
N ASP A 224 15.32 12.36 -10.20
CA ASP A 224 16.41 13.28 -9.83
C ASP A 224 17.74 12.91 -10.51
N THR A 225 17.84 11.71 -11.12
CA THR A 225 18.99 11.28 -11.92
C THR A 225 18.87 11.63 -13.40
N GLN A 226 17.71 12.11 -13.86
CA GLN A 226 17.51 12.44 -15.27
C GLN A 226 18.20 13.77 -15.64
N PRO A 227 18.70 13.91 -16.87
CA PRO A 227 19.25 15.19 -17.36
C PRO A 227 18.23 16.32 -17.25
N GLY A 228 18.62 17.45 -16.66
CA GLY A 228 17.75 18.61 -16.49
C GLY A 228 16.78 18.53 -15.31
N ALA A 229 16.89 17.51 -14.48
CA ALA A 229 16.11 17.44 -13.23
C ALA A 229 16.37 18.68 -12.36
N PRO A 230 15.32 19.24 -11.71
CA PRO A 230 15.52 20.28 -10.70
C PRO A 230 16.37 19.73 -9.55
N SER A 231 16.88 20.61 -8.68
CA SER A 231 17.64 20.18 -7.48
C SER A 231 16.87 19.08 -6.76
N GLY A 232 17.49 17.90 -6.62
CA GLY A 232 16.84 16.69 -6.14
C GLY A 232 16.44 16.77 -4.67
N ILE A 233 15.78 15.72 -4.20
CA ILE A 233 15.31 15.56 -2.80
C ILE A 233 16.45 15.75 -1.78
N GLY A 234 17.68 15.47 -2.16
CA GLY A 234 18.82 15.55 -1.27
C GLY A 234 18.95 14.32 -0.34
N MET A 235 20.17 14.14 0.17
CA MET A 235 20.52 12.98 1.00
C MET A 235 19.82 12.97 2.36
N GLN A 236 19.51 14.14 2.90
CA GLN A 236 18.90 14.26 4.22
C GLN A 236 17.48 13.65 4.25
N GLU A 237 16.67 13.92 3.23
CA GLU A 237 15.34 13.32 3.17
C GLU A 237 15.42 11.81 2.92
N MET A 238 16.32 11.38 2.04
CA MET A 238 16.56 9.95 1.81
C MET A 238 17.02 9.25 3.10
N ALA A 239 17.93 9.86 3.84
CA ALA A 239 18.39 9.37 5.14
C ALA A 239 17.25 9.22 6.15
N THR A 240 16.36 10.22 6.22
CA THR A 240 15.17 10.19 7.09
C THR A 240 14.26 9.00 6.73
N ARG A 241 14.03 8.76 5.43
CA ARG A 241 13.22 7.61 4.97
C ARG A 241 13.89 6.28 5.34
N LEU A 242 15.19 6.15 5.09
CA LEU A 242 15.95 4.94 5.43
C LEU A 242 15.95 4.63 6.93
N CYS A 243 15.93 5.66 7.79
CA CYS A 243 15.90 5.55 9.24
C CYS A 243 14.48 5.39 9.84
N GLY A 244 13.46 5.05 9.04
CA GLY A 244 12.11 4.73 9.52
C GLY A 244 11.16 5.92 9.59
N SER A 245 11.47 7.05 8.93
CA SER A 245 10.58 8.22 8.82
C SER A 245 10.14 8.78 10.18
N SER A 246 11.10 9.02 11.07
CA SER A 246 10.83 9.51 12.42
C SER A 246 10.12 10.87 12.47
N ASP A 247 10.28 11.70 11.43
CA ASP A 247 9.55 12.96 11.24
C ASP A 247 8.03 12.77 11.12
N LEU A 248 7.58 11.59 10.68
CA LEU A 248 6.17 11.23 10.57
C LEU A 248 5.66 10.42 11.77
N PHE A 249 6.46 9.48 12.24
CA PHE A 249 5.99 8.45 13.18
C PHE A 249 6.50 8.61 14.61
N ALA A 250 7.57 9.38 14.86
CA ALA A 250 8.06 9.62 16.22
C ALA A 250 7.32 10.75 16.95
N THR A 251 6.22 11.23 16.40
CA THR A 251 5.43 12.36 16.96
C THR A 251 4.64 11.99 18.20
N GLU A 252 4.45 10.70 18.48
CA GLU A 252 3.70 10.20 19.64
C GLU A 252 4.51 9.14 20.40
N PRO A 253 4.40 9.14 21.76
CA PRO A 253 5.01 8.10 22.59
C PRO A 253 4.51 6.69 22.20
N GLY A 254 5.43 5.72 22.17
CA GLY A 254 5.12 4.32 21.90
C GLY A 254 5.04 3.94 20.41
N ARG A 255 5.09 4.89 19.48
CA ARG A 255 5.23 4.56 18.05
C ARG A 255 6.70 4.27 17.73
N GLY A 256 6.93 3.23 16.96
CA GLY A 256 8.25 2.86 16.44
C GLY A 256 8.33 2.92 14.92
N CYS A 257 9.49 2.59 14.37
CA CYS A 257 9.70 2.58 12.92
C CYS A 257 8.81 1.55 12.20
N VAL A 258 8.35 0.51 12.88
CA VAL A 258 7.39 -0.49 12.34
C VAL A 258 6.01 0.09 12.02
N SER A 259 5.68 1.29 12.51
CA SER A 259 4.47 2.01 12.10
C SER A 259 4.52 2.43 10.64
N SER A 260 5.70 2.50 10.04
CA SER A 260 5.89 2.82 8.63
C SER A 260 5.84 1.56 7.78
N ILE A 261 4.80 1.42 6.95
CA ILE A 261 4.76 0.44 5.87
C ILE A 261 5.42 1.07 4.65
N ASN A 262 6.68 0.70 4.42
CA ASN A 262 7.49 1.22 3.31
C ASN A 262 7.18 0.47 2.03
N TYR A 263 7.00 1.16 0.93
CA TYR A 263 6.81 0.55 -0.38
C TYR A 263 7.36 1.44 -1.49
N VAL A 264 7.60 0.86 -2.66
CA VAL A 264 8.00 1.59 -3.88
C VAL A 264 6.95 1.45 -4.98
N SER A 265 6.13 0.41 -4.91
CA SER A 265 5.03 0.09 -5.82
C SER A 265 3.94 -0.65 -5.06
N CYS A 266 2.70 -0.52 -5.48
CA CYS A 266 1.54 -1.26 -4.97
C CYS A 266 0.60 -1.57 -6.14
N HIS A 267 -0.60 -2.10 -5.88
CA HIS A 267 -1.61 -2.36 -6.91
C HIS A 267 -2.02 -1.10 -7.67
N ASP A 268 -2.05 0.04 -6.98
CA ASP A 268 -2.36 1.36 -7.54
C ASP A 268 -1.06 2.08 -7.95
N GLY A 269 -0.95 2.38 -9.23
CA GLY A 269 0.24 2.97 -9.84
C GLY A 269 1.03 2.01 -10.72
N PHE A 270 2.23 2.42 -11.14
CA PHE A 270 3.14 1.58 -11.91
C PHE A 270 3.74 0.46 -11.09
N THR A 271 3.90 -0.72 -11.71
CA THR A 271 4.79 -1.77 -11.18
C THR A 271 6.23 -1.24 -11.11
N LEU A 272 7.09 -1.89 -10.33
CA LEU A 272 8.51 -1.52 -10.26
C LEU A 272 9.19 -1.51 -11.63
N THR A 273 8.82 -2.43 -12.50
CA THR A 273 9.33 -2.50 -13.87
C THR A 273 8.83 -1.33 -14.71
N ASP A 274 7.56 -0.99 -14.60
CA ASP A 274 6.96 0.09 -15.39
C ASP A 274 7.45 1.48 -14.93
N LEU A 275 7.79 1.66 -13.66
CA LEU A 275 8.47 2.86 -13.18
C LEU A 275 9.76 3.19 -13.94
N THR A 276 10.43 2.18 -14.49
CA THR A 276 11.68 2.35 -15.25
C THR A 276 11.51 2.24 -16.76
N ARG A 277 10.29 1.97 -17.24
CA ARG A 277 10.00 1.80 -18.68
C ARG A 277 9.11 2.88 -19.26
N TYR A 278 8.29 3.52 -18.44
CA TYR A 278 7.28 4.46 -18.91
C TYR A 278 7.43 5.81 -18.21
N ALA A 279 7.51 6.87 -19.01
CA ALA A 279 7.49 8.23 -18.51
C ALA A 279 6.06 8.74 -18.28
N VAL A 280 5.10 8.20 -19.05
CA VAL A 280 3.67 8.54 -18.97
C VAL A 280 2.83 7.27 -18.83
N LYS A 281 1.62 7.40 -18.30
CA LYS A 281 0.69 6.27 -18.18
C LYS A 281 0.09 5.88 -19.52
N HIS A 282 -0.24 4.60 -19.65
CA HIS A 282 -0.87 3.98 -20.81
C HIS A 282 -2.11 3.17 -20.39
N ASN A 283 -3.17 3.89 -19.98
CA ASN A 283 -4.41 3.29 -19.46
C ASN A 283 -5.49 3.17 -20.53
N GLU A 284 -5.16 3.29 -21.83
CA GLU A 284 -6.11 3.23 -22.94
C GLU A 284 -6.96 1.95 -22.91
N ALA A 285 -6.35 0.86 -22.47
CA ALA A 285 -7.04 -0.43 -22.29
C ALA A 285 -8.20 -0.36 -21.29
N ASN A 286 -8.23 0.61 -20.37
CA ASN A 286 -9.34 0.77 -19.41
C ASN A 286 -10.61 1.35 -20.07
N GLY A 287 -10.48 1.95 -21.26
CA GLY A 287 -11.61 2.55 -21.97
C GLY A 287 -12.08 3.89 -21.39
N GLU A 288 -11.19 4.59 -20.68
CA GLU A 288 -11.44 5.87 -20.02
C GLU A 288 -10.62 7.01 -20.64
N ASN A 289 -10.21 6.84 -21.90
CA ASN A 289 -9.41 7.82 -22.66
C ASN A 289 -8.10 8.23 -21.96
N ASN A 290 -7.51 7.31 -21.19
CA ASN A 290 -6.28 7.56 -20.42
C ASN A 290 -6.40 8.71 -19.41
N ILE A 291 -7.63 9.02 -18.94
CA ILE A 291 -7.86 10.08 -17.92
C ILE A 291 -7.64 9.52 -16.52
N ASP A 292 -8.01 8.26 -16.30
CA ASP A 292 -7.92 7.52 -15.05
C ASP A 292 -6.47 7.28 -14.58
N GLY A 293 -6.29 7.02 -13.30
CA GLY A 293 -4.98 6.80 -12.67
C GLY A 293 -4.14 8.08 -12.52
N SER A 294 -3.02 7.96 -11.81
CA SER A 294 -2.16 9.10 -11.47
C SER A 294 -1.36 9.61 -12.68
N ASN A 295 -1.27 10.94 -12.82
CA ASN A 295 -0.34 11.60 -13.75
C ASN A 295 1.05 11.83 -13.14
N VAL A 296 1.20 11.66 -11.82
CA VAL A 296 2.47 11.87 -11.10
C VAL A 296 2.98 10.52 -10.61
N ASN A 297 3.90 9.91 -11.34
CA ASN A 297 4.40 8.58 -11.06
C ASN A 297 5.85 8.55 -10.56
N HIS A 298 6.60 9.66 -10.70
CA HIS A 298 8.04 9.71 -10.45
C HIS A 298 8.78 8.59 -11.19
N SER A 299 8.45 8.40 -12.45
CA SER A 299 8.96 7.36 -13.35
C SER A 299 9.80 7.96 -14.48
N ALA A 300 10.56 7.14 -15.20
CA ALA A 300 11.27 7.55 -16.42
C ALA A 300 11.42 6.37 -17.39
N ASN A 301 11.41 6.68 -18.69
CA ASN A 301 11.56 5.67 -19.74
C ASN A 301 13.03 5.39 -20.12
N PHE A 302 14.00 6.12 -19.53
CA PHE A 302 15.44 5.98 -19.82
C PHE A 302 15.81 6.09 -21.31
N GLY A 303 15.01 6.84 -22.08
CA GLY A 303 15.23 7.17 -23.48
C GLY A 303 14.35 6.43 -24.47
N VAL A 304 13.59 5.41 -24.05
CA VAL A 304 12.63 4.66 -24.89
C VAL A 304 11.37 4.39 -24.09
N GLU A 305 10.22 4.83 -24.59
CA GLU A 305 8.93 4.52 -23.95
C GLU A 305 8.56 3.05 -24.18
N GLY A 306 8.27 2.32 -23.11
CA GLY A 306 7.96 0.89 -23.18
C GLY A 306 9.18 -0.04 -23.28
N PRO A 307 9.02 -1.27 -23.78
CA PRO A 307 10.09 -2.26 -23.92
C PRO A 307 11.24 -1.78 -24.79
N SER A 308 12.45 -2.30 -24.57
CA SER A 308 13.65 -1.98 -25.36
C SER A 308 14.55 -3.21 -25.41
N ASP A 309 15.20 -3.41 -26.59
CA ASP A 309 16.22 -4.44 -26.80
C ASP A 309 17.66 -3.89 -26.66
N ASP A 310 17.80 -2.58 -26.41
CA ASP A 310 19.12 -1.97 -26.17
C ASP A 310 19.69 -2.41 -24.82
N PRO A 311 20.80 -3.16 -24.79
CA PRO A 311 21.40 -3.63 -23.55
C PRO A 311 21.83 -2.52 -22.59
N ALA A 312 22.13 -1.31 -23.09
CA ALA A 312 22.51 -0.18 -22.25
C ALA A 312 21.30 0.39 -21.50
N ILE A 313 20.17 0.51 -22.19
CA ILE A 313 18.89 0.93 -21.60
C ILE A 313 18.41 -0.11 -20.59
N ILE A 314 18.42 -1.39 -20.96
CA ILE A 314 18.02 -2.50 -20.09
C ILE A 314 18.83 -2.48 -18.78
N ARG A 315 20.15 -2.34 -18.86
CA ARG A 315 21.02 -2.28 -17.66
C ARG A 315 20.70 -1.09 -16.77
N LYS A 316 20.47 0.10 -17.33
CA LYS A 316 20.12 1.30 -16.53
C LYS A 316 18.78 1.11 -15.80
N ARG A 317 17.78 0.59 -16.49
CA ARG A 317 16.46 0.30 -15.92
C ARG A 317 16.56 -0.71 -14.78
N GLU A 318 17.25 -1.80 -15.00
CA GLU A 318 17.44 -2.85 -14.00
C GLU A 318 18.23 -2.34 -12.79
N GLN A 319 19.27 -1.53 -13.02
CA GLN A 319 20.02 -0.88 -11.92
C GLN A 319 19.13 0.01 -11.08
N ALA A 320 18.27 0.84 -11.69
CA ALA A 320 17.33 1.69 -10.96
C ALA A 320 16.32 0.86 -10.15
N ALA A 321 15.76 -0.20 -10.75
CA ALA A 321 14.85 -1.11 -10.06
C ALA A 321 15.51 -1.81 -8.87
N MET A 322 16.74 -2.31 -9.05
CA MET A 322 17.49 -2.96 -7.97
C MET A 322 17.89 -2.00 -6.85
N ASN A 323 18.21 -0.75 -7.18
CA ASN A 323 18.49 0.29 -6.18
C ASN A 323 17.26 0.56 -5.31
N MET A 324 16.07 0.65 -5.91
CA MET A 324 14.82 0.83 -5.18
C MET A 324 14.49 -0.37 -4.29
N LEU A 325 14.64 -1.60 -4.80
CA LEU A 325 14.44 -2.82 -3.99
C LEU A 325 15.45 -2.93 -2.85
N GLY A 326 16.72 -2.63 -3.12
CA GLY A 326 17.76 -2.60 -2.09
C GLY A 326 17.45 -1.59 -1.00
N THR A 327 17.03 -0.38 -1.38
CA THR A 327 16.60 0.67 -0.46
C THR A 327 15.40 0.20 0.38
N LEU A 328 14.36 -0.36 -0.23
CA LEU A 328 13.18 -0.87 0.45
C LEU A 328 13.54 -1.95 1.47
N MET A 329 14.34 -2.94 1.07
CA MET A 329 14.65 -4.10 1.92
C MET A 329 15.62 -3.78 3.04
N LEU A 330 16.46 -2.76 2.90
CA LEU A 330 17.48 -2.39 3.90
C LEU A 330 17.09 -1.21 4.78
N SER A 331 15.95 -0.56 4.51
CA SER A 331 15.42 0.52 5.34
C SER A 331 14.80 -0.01 6.64
N LEU A 332 14.79 0.82 7.68
CA LEU A 332 13.94 0.61 8.86
C LEU A 332 12.46 0.78 8.49
N GLY A 333 11.60 0.09 9.21
CA GLY A 333 10.17 0.01 8.94
C GLY A 333 9.78 -1.35 8.35
N THR A 334 8.52 -1.52 8.04
CA THR A 334 7.98 -2.75 7.48
C THR A 334 7.97 -2.65 5.95
N PRO A 335 8.77 -3.43 5.21
CA PRO A 335 8.76 -3.39 3.76
C PRO A 335 7.52 -4.11 3.20
N MET A 336 6.85 -3.47 2.26
CA MET A 336 5.78 -4.04 1.43
C MET A 336 6.24 -4.04 -0.02
N MET A 337 6.05 -5.14 -0.72
CA MET A 337 6.42 -5.32 -2.13
C MET A 337 5.21 -5.84 -2.91
N LEU A 338 4.94 -5.25 -4.06
CA LEU A 338 3.91 -5.74 -4.97
C LEU A 338 4.30 -7.11 -5.51
N ALA A 339 3.35 -8.05 -5.51
CA ALA A 339 3.56 -9.38 -6.10
C ALA A 339 3.93 -9.27 -7.59
N GLY A 340 5.00 -9.94 -7.98
CA GLY A 340 5.55 -9.87 -9.35
C GLY A 340 6.74 -8.91 -9.50
N ASP A 341 6.93 -7.94 -8.62
CA ASP A 341 8.08 -7.03 -8.68
C ASP A 341 9.40 -7.77 -8.46
N GLU A 342 9.38 -8.86 -7.68
CA GLU A 342 10.53 -9.74 -7.41
C GLU A 342 11.05 -10.48 -8.64
N PHE A 343 10.27 -10.56 -9.71
CA PHE A 343 10.70 -11.15 -10.98
C PHE A 343 10.43 -10.27 -12.21
N GLY A 344 10.03 -9.01 -11.99
CA GLY A 344 9.96 -7.99 -13.04
C GLY A 344 8.66 -7.99 -13.84
N ASN A 345 7.53 -8.19 -13.17
CA ASN A 345 6.21 -8.03 -13.76
C ASN A 345 6.03 -6.61 -14.33
N SER A 346 5.28 -6.51 -15.43
CA SER A 346 4.92 -5.26 -16.10
C SER A 346 3.45 -5.30 -16.47
N GLN A 347 2.76 -4.20 -16.25
CA GLN A 347 1.38 -3.97 -16.69
C GLN A 347 1.33 -3.14 -17.98
N SER A 348 2.42 -3.15 -18.75
CA SER A 348 2.55 -2.45 -20.03
C SER A 348 2.26 -0.94 -19.94
N GLY A 349 2.62 -0.32 -18.82
CA GLY A 349 2.41 1.10 -18.56
C GLY A 349 0.98 1.46 -18.10
N ASN A 350 0.13 0.48 -17.85
CA ASN A 350 -1.14 0.71 -17.20
C ASN A 350 -0.91 0.90 -15.68
N ASN A 351 -1.20 2.09 -15.16
CA ASN A 351 -1.00 2.42 -13.75
C ASN A 351 -2.31 2.44 -12.94
N ASN A 352 -3.41 1.91 -13.52
CA ASN A 352 -4.73 1.83 -12.89
C ASN A 352 -5.50 0.60 -13.39
N ALA A 353 -4.92 -0.57 -13.23
CA ALA A 353 -5.39 -1.81 -13.85
C ALA A 353 -6.60 -2.46 -13.14
N TYR A 354 -7.43 -1.66 -12.46
CA TYR A 354 -8.55 -2.12 -11.61
C TYR A 354 -9.62 -2.92 -12.36
N ALA A 355 -9.74 -2.72 -13.67
CA ALA A 355 -10.72 -3.39 -14.54
C ALA A 355 -10.06 -4.32 -15.58
N GLN A 356 -8.85 -4.81 -15.30
CA GLN A 356 -8.06 -5.64 -16.22
C GLN A 356 -7.92 -7.07 -15.67
N ASP A 357 -8.89 -7.94 -15.92
CA ASP A 357 -8.80 -9.38 -15.67
C ASP A 357 -8.24 -10.10 -16.90
N ASN A 358 -6.97 -9.85 -17.23
CA ASN A 358 -6.31 -10.36 -18.43
C ASN A 358 -4.78 -10.30 -18.31
N ASP A 359 -4.08 -10.56 -19.42
CA ASP A 359 -2.61 -10.60 -19.51
C ASP A 359 -1.91 -9.29 -19.07
N ILE A 360 -2.62 -8.18 -18.94
CA ILE A 360 -2.04 -6.93 -18.40
C ILE A 360 -1.70 -7.11 -16.92
N THR A 361 -2.53 -7.80 -16.17
CA THR A 361 -2.36 -7.96 -14.72
C THR A 361 -1.93 -9.35 -14.31
N TRP A 362 -2.24 -10.36 -15.10
CA TRP A 362 -1.88 -11.74 -14.75
C TRP A 362 -0.38 -11.92 -14.73
N LEU A 363 0.12 -12.54 -13.66
CA LEU A 363 1.53 -12.82 -13.50
C LEU A 363 1.95 -13.97 -14.44
N ASN A 364 2.92 -13.70 -15.30
CA ASN A 364 3.47 -14.74 -16.18
C ASN A 364 4.52 -15.57 -15.42
N TRP A 365 4.29 -16.85 -15.29
CA TRP A 365 5.16 -17.81 -14.63
C TRP A 365 6.00 -18.68 -15.58
N ASP A 366 5.88 -18.53 -16.92
CA ASP A 366 6.54 -19.35 -17.91
C ASP A 366 8.08 -19.30 -17.84
N TRP A 367 8.62 -18.19 -17.32
CA TRP A 367 10.06 -18.05 -17.11
C TRP A 367 10.64 -19.06 -16.12
N MET A 368 9.84 -19.62 -15.21
CA MET A 368 10.29 -20.65 -14.25
C MET A 368 10.70 -21.96 -14.93
N TYR A 369 10.15 -22.22 -16.11
CA TYR A 369 10.43 -23.45 -16.87
C TYR A 369 11.56 -23.29 -17.88
N GLN A 370 12.22 -22.12 -17.94
CA GLN A 370 13.32 -21.86 -18.84
C GLN A 370 14.61 -22.56 -18.35
N THR A 371 15.33 -23.19 -19.27
CA THR A 371 16.61 -23.89 -18.98
C THR A 371 17.79 -22.94 -18.78
N ARG A 372 17.71 -21.73 -19.30
CA ARG A 372 18.74 -20.69 -19.14
C ARG A 372 18.31 -19.69 -18.07
N LYS A 373 19.27 -19.17 -17.30
CA LYS A 373 19.01 -18.09 -16.34
C LYS A 373 18.46 -16.87 -17.07
N THR A 374 17.24 -16.48 -16.71
CA THR A 374 16.55 -15.30 -17.22
C THR A 374 16.80 -14.10 -16.31
N MET A 375 16.45 -12.91 -16.76
CA MET A 375 16.51 -11.69 -15.95
C MET A 375 15.57 -11.80 -14.73
N GLN A 376 14.41 -12.44 -14.91
CA GLN A 376 13.44 -12.71 -13.83
C GLN A 376 14.09 -13.56 -12.72
N MET A 377 14.80 -14.63 -13.06
CA MET A 377 15.51 -15.45 -12.08
C MET A 377 16.60 -14.66 -11.35
N HIS A 378 17.33 -13.80 -12.05
CA HIS A 378 18.36 -12.94 -11.43
C HIS A 378 17.75 -11.95 -10.43
N ARG A 379 16.61 -11.34 -10.77
CA ARG A 379 15.92 -10.42 -9.89
C ARG A 379 15.39 -11.15 -8.65
N LEU A 380 14.76 -12.31 -8.83
CA LEU A 380 14.29 -13.15 -7.72
C LEU A 380 15.45 -13.57 -6.79
N ASP A 381 16.59 -14.02 -7.35
CA ASP A 381 17.79 -14.35 -6.57
C ASP A 381 18.26 -13.13 -5.75
N THR A 382 18.24 -11.93 -6.35
CA THR A 382 18.65 -10.69 -5.68
C THR A 382 17.71 -10.35 -4.53
N VAL A 383 16.39 -10.40 -4.75
CA VAL A 383 15.39 -10.16 -3.70
C VAL A 383 15.56 -11.17 -2.55
N SER A 384 15.76 -12.45 -2.87
CA SER A 384 15.99 -13.48 -1.86
C SER A 384 17.24 -13.20 -1.01
N ARG A 385 18.34 -12.74 -1.64
CA ARG A 385 19.54 -12.31 -0.92
C ARG A 385 19.31 -11.09 -0.05
N LEU A 386 18.59 -10.07 -0.55
CA LEU A 386 18.27 -8.87 0.22
C LEU A 386 17.43 -9.22 1.47
N LEU A 387 16.45 -10.11 1.33
CA LEU A 387 15.67 -10.61 2.47
C LEU A 387 16.55 -11.36 3.49
N SER A 388 17.51 -12.15 3.02
CA SER A 388 18.47 -12.85 3.87
C SER A 388 19.39 -11.87 4.61
N ILE A 389 19.87 -10.83 3.93
CA ILE A 389 20.68 -9.76 4.54
C ILE A 389 19.84 -9.02 5.58
N ARG A 390 18.61 -8.61 5.24
CA ARG A 390 17.69 -7.96 6.19
C ARG A 390 17.50 -8.80 7.46
N LYS A 391 17.34 -10.12 7.32
CA LYS A 391 17.23 -11.06 8.44
C LYS A 391 18.52 -11.09 9.27
N SER A 392 19.68 -11.18 8.62
CA SER A 392 20.98 -11.22 9.33
C SER A 392 21.31 -9.93 10.06
N LEU A 393 20.84 -8.79 9.59
CA LEU A 393 20.97 -7.48 10.24
C LEU A 393 19.99 -7.27 11.40
N GLY A 394 19.07 -8.20 11.65
CA GLY A 394 18.07 -8.09 12.72
C GLY A 394 17.01 -7.02 12.49
N LEU A 395 16.88 -6.50 11.26
CA LEU A 395 15.92 -5.43 10.93
C LEU A 395 14.46 -5.86 11.09
N TYR A 396 14.18 -7.17 11.16
CA TYR A 396 12.83 -7.70 11.46
C TYR A 396 12.37 -7.47 12.90
N HIS A 397 13.32 -7.29 13.82
CA HIS A 397 13.06 -7.14 15.26
C HIS A 397 13.35 -5.73 15.75
N HIS A 398 13.69 -4.83 14.84
CA HIS A 398 14.01 -3.46 15.20
C HIS A 398 12.72 -2.62 15.18
N GLU A 399 12.24 -2.25 16.36
CA GLU A 399 10.99 -1.51 16.54
C GLU A 399 11.21 -0.03 16.82
N GLU A 400 12.37 0.30 17.43
CA GLU A 400 12.68 1.66 17.83
C GLU A 400 13.29 2.48 16.70
N PHE A 401 13.07 3.78 16.71
CA PHE A 401 13.85 4.69 15.88
C PHE A 401 15.28 4.74 16.38
N PHE A 402 16.21 4.96 15.47
CA PHE A 402 17.57 5.32 15.86
C PHE A 402 17.53 6.64 16.61
N THR A 403 17.70 6.59 17.92
CA THR A 403 17.67 7.77 18.77
C THR A 403 19.03 8.40 18.91
N ARG A 404 19.00 9.69 19.01
CA ARG A 404 20.08 10.57 19.40
C ARG A 404 20.57 10.26 20.81
N LEU A 405 21.86 10.05 20.97
CA LEU A 405 22.51 10.02 22.26
C LEU A 405 22.77 11.45 22.78
N THR A 406 21.77 12.24 22.89
CA THR A 406 21.99 13.54 23.47
C THR A 406 21.04 13.75 24.60
N GLN A 407 21.57 13.89 25.76
CA GLN A 407 21.13 14.63 26.93
C GLN A 407 20.74 13.87 28.19
N LEU A 408 20.49 12.56 28.22
CA LEU A 408 20.04 11.94 29.48
C LEU A 408 20.82 10.70 29.97
N GLY A 409 21.89 10.28 29.32
CA GLY A 409 22.74 9.20 29.83
C GLY A 409 22.07 7.84 30.08
N LEU A 410 20.83 7.64 29.64
CA LEU A 410 20.00 6.49 29.99
C LEU A 410 19.72 5.52 28.86
N PHE A 411 20.18 5.79 27.63
CA PHE A 411 19.85 4.94 26.46
C PHE A 411 21.04 4.09 26.01
N LYS A 412 20.74 2.82 25.69
CA LYS A 412 21.73 1.84 25.25
C LYS A 412 22.38 2.22 23.91
N PRO A 413 23.69 1.95 23.71
CA PRO A 413 24.41 2.29 22.48
C PRO A 413 24.00 1.57 21.20
N SER A 414 23.00 0.68 21.25
CA SER A 414 22.66 -0.27 20.19
C SER A 414 21.85 0.30 19.01
N SER A 415 21.50 1.57 19.04
CA SER A 415 20.58 2.17 18.07
C SER A 415 21.20 3.34 17.29
N ARG A 416 22.48 3.26 16.93
CA ARG A 416 23.16 4.35 16.23
C ARG A 416 23.34 4.04 14.75
N VAL A 417 23.01 4.98 13.89
CA VAL A 417 23.34 5.07 12.47
C VAL A 417 24.44 6.14 12.35
N GLN A 418 25.59 5.96 11.69
CA GLN A 418 26.65 6.93 11.37
C GLN A 418 26.73 7.12 9.88
N TRP A 419 26.92 8.28 9.40
CA TRP A 419 27.07 8.57 7.99
C TRP A 419 28.55 8.72 7.65
N TYR A 420 28.93 8.18 6.51
CA TYR A 420 30.29 8.30 6.00
C TYR A 420 30.26 8.78 4.54
N LEU A 421 31.27 9.53 4.15
CA LEU A 421 31.55 9.83 2.75
C LEU A 421 32.06 8.56 2.03
N PRO A 422 32.07 8.54 0.70
CA PRO A 422 32.57 7.40 -0.08
C PRO A 422 34.04 7.01 0.25
N ASP A 423 34.82 7.92 0.76
CA ASP A 423 36.20 7.70 1.23
C ASP A 423 36.28 7.17 2.68
N GLY A 424 35.14 6.97 3.33
CA GLY A 424 35.06 6.50 4.72
C GLY A 424 35.25 7.57 5.79
N THR A 425 35.37 8.83 5.42
CA THR A 425 35.45 9.95 6.38
C THR A 425 34.07 10.37 6.87
N THR A 426 34.00 11.00 8.04
CA THR A 426 32.76 11.54 8.59
C THR A 426 32.38 12.80 7.84
N PRO A 427 31.13 12.93 7.34
CA PRO A 427 30.70 14.09 6.59
C PRO A 427 30.63 15.34 7.47
N MET A 428 31.02 16.48 6.88
CA MET A 428 30.77 17.80 7.43
C MET A 428 29.40 18.32 6.97
N ASP A 429 28.95 19.43 7.56
CA ASP A 429 27.67 20.05 7.23
C ASP A 429 27.42 20.29 5.74
N ARG A 430 28.46 20.65 5.00
CA ARG A 430 28.43 20.89 3.53
C ARG A 430 28.32 19.61 2.70
N ASP A 431 28.61 18.46 3.27
CA ASP A 431 28.77 17.18 2.55
C ASP A 431 27.47 16.38 2.47
N TRP A 432 26.39 16.87 3.08
CA TRP A 432 25.09 16.19 3.13
C TRP A 432 24.45 15.90 1.77
N PHE A 433 24.98 16.44 0.70
CA PHE A 433 24.49 16.17 -0.65
C PHE A 433 25.12 14.95 -1.31
N CYS A 434 26.15 14.35 -0.71
CA CYS A 434 26.95 13.26 -1.30
C CYS A 434 27.30 12.16 -0.29
N LEU A 435 26.38 11.74 0.56
CA LEU A 435 26.68 10.76 1.60
C LEU A 435 26.54 9.32 1.15
N LEU A 436 27.50 8.49 1.49
CA LEU A 436 27.32 7.05 1.54
C LEU A 436 26.64 6.68 2.87
N TYR A 437 25.51 6.00 2.76
CA TYR A 437 24.73 5.60 3.92
C TYR A 437 25.36 4.43 4.66
N THR A 438 25.65 4.59 5.91
CA THR A 438 26.07 3.47 6.78
C THR A 438 25.50 3.51 8.18
N SER A 439 25.24 4.66 8.75
CA SER A 439 24.80 4.75 10.14
C SER A 439 24.45 6.17 10.59
N PRO A 440 23.74 6.57 11.68
CA PRO A 440 23.07 7.86 11.84
C PRO A 440 23.98 9.06 11.90
N SER A 441 23.49 10.08 11.31
CA SER A 441 24.10 11.38 11.28
C SER A 441 24.36 11.98 12.66
N PRO A 442 25.51 12.61 12.88
CA PRO A 442 25.70 13.47 14.06
C PRO A 442 24.73 14.65 14.16
N ARG A 443 23.94 14.94 13.10
CA ARG A 443 22.91 15.99 13.14
C ARG A 443 21.56 15.51 13.62
N ASP A 444 21.30 14.21 13.47
CA ASP A 444 20.17 13.57 14.13
C ASP A 444 20.56 13.26 15.58
N ALA A 445 21.78 13.59 15.92
CA ALA A 445 22.35 13.61 17.26
C ALA A 445 22.33 14.98 17.90
#